data_d7c966d72bf6d395771e4237e0fd4cdd
#
_entry.id   d7c966d72bf6d395771e4237e0fd4cdd
#
_cell.length_a   1.000
_cell.length_b   1.000
_cell.length_c   1.000
_cell.angle_alpha   90.00
_cell.angle_beta   90.00
_cell.angle_gamma   90.00
#
_symmetry.space_group_name_H-M   'P 1'
#
loop_
_entity.id
_entity.type
_entity.pdbx_description
1 polymer ?
#
loop_
_entity_poly.entity_id
_entity_poly.type
_entity_poly.pdbx_seq_one_letter_code
_entity_poly.pdbx_strand_id
1 'polypeptide(L)'
;DTCLKADNFILASGSFVSGGLNSNYDEVTETVFGLDVNAAEGRHGQWTKYGVYEAQPYMEFGVATDEKLHVKKDGKVINNCYAVGSVLSGHNRVKMADGTGVSMLTALQAVKNILK
;
A
#
# COMPACT_ATOMS: atom_id res chain seq x y z
N ASP A 1 -7.97 -20.51 -15.38
CA ASP A 1 -7.94 -19.07 -15.05
C ASP A 1 -9.36 -18.51 -14.98
N THR A 2 -9.66 -17.83 -13.89
CA THR A 2 -10.96 -17.19 -13.70
C THR A 2 -10.81 -15.68 -13.88
N CYS A 3 -11.58 -15.09 -14.77
CA CYS A 3 -11.63 -13.65 -14.96
C CYS A 3 -12.84 -13.08 -14.24
N LEU A 4 -12.60 -12.20 -13.26
CA LEU A 4 -13.66 -11.52 -12.53
C LEU A 4 -13.85 -10.12 -13.08
N LYS A 5 -15.10 -9.72 -13.28
CA LYS A 5 -15.45 -8.37 -13.75
C LYS A 5 -16.24 -7.66 -12.67
N ALA A 6 -15.90 -6.39 -12.43
CA ALA A 6 -16.61 -5.54 -11.48
C ALA A 6 -16.49 -4.09 -11.90
N ASP A 7 -17.41 -3.25 -11.43
CA ASP A 7 -17.36 -1.81 -11.70
C ASP A 7 -16.24 -1.15 -10.90
N ASN A 8 -15.99 -1.63 -9.69
CA ASN A 8 -14.95 -1.12 -8.81
C ASN A 8 -14.21 -2.26 -8.15
N PHE A 9 -12.91 -2.05 -7.89
CA PHE A 9 -12.05 -3.01 -7.20
C PHE A 9 -11.46 -2.37 -5.96
N ILE A 10 -11.39 -3.13 -4.87
CA ILE A 10 -10.76 -2.68 -3.64
C ILE A 10 -9.61 -3.63 -3.31
N LEU A 11 -8.39 -3.11 -3.24
CA LEU A 11 -7.20 -3.88 -2.88
C LEU A 11 -6.97 -3.75 -1.38
N ALA A 12 -7.08 -4.86 -0.66
CA ALA A 12 -6.87 -4.92 0.78
C ALA A 12 -5.92 -6.08 1.12
N SER A 13 -4.85 -6.20 0.36
CA SER A 13 -3.95 -7.36 0.40
C SER A 13 -2.92 -7.33 1.53
N GLY A 14 -2.85 -6.22 2.26
CA GLY A 14 -1.89 -6.07 3.35
C GLY A 14 -0.49 -5.70 2.89
N SER A 15 0.44 -5.72 3.83
CA SER A 15 1.84 -5.34 3.61
C SER A 15 2.72 -6.55 3.29
N PHE A 16 4.02 -6.44 3.59
CA PHE A 16 4.99 -7.52 3.36
C PHE A 16 4.61 -8.82 4.06
N VAL A 17 4.13 -8.73 5.29
CA VAL A 17 3.81 -9.92 6.09
C VAL A 17 2.67 -10.73 5.47
N SER A 18 1.70 -10.05 4.93
CA SER A 18 0.52 -10.69 4.31
C SER A 18 0.73 -11.06 2.85
N GLY A 19 1.84 -10.66 2.25
CA GLY A 19 2.12 -10.93 0.85
C GLY A 19 1.53 -9.92 -0.14
N GLY A 20 0.97 -8.82 0.34
CA GLY A 20 0.47 -7.74 -0.53
C GLY A 20 1.59 -6.96 -1.19
N LEU A 21 2.73 -6.88 -0.52
CA LEU A 21 3.95 -6.29 -1.04
C LEU A 21 5.06 -7.33 -1.02
N ASN A 22 5.91 -7.30 -2.02
CA ASN A 22 7.08 -8.16 -2.11
C ASN A 22 8.30 -7.32 -2.42
N SER A 23 9.47 -7.73 -1.94
CA SER A 23 10.70 -7.02 -2.23
C SER A 23 11.78 -7.99 -2.72
N ASN A 24 12.56 -7.53 -3.69
CA ASN A 24 13.82 -8.14 -4.02
C ASN A 24 14.96 -7.23 -3.53
N TYR A 25 16.18 -7.44 -4.02
CA TYR A 25 17.32 -6.63 -3.59
C TYR A 25 17.17 -5.15 -3.97
N ASP A 26 16.58 -4.87 -5.11
CA ASP A 26 16.56 -3.52 -5.69
C ASP A 26 15.23 -2.79 -5.56
N GLU A 27 14.12 -3.50 -5.47
CA GLU A 27 12.80 -2.87 -5.58
C GLU A 27 11.74 -3.53 -4.69
N VAL A 28 10.66 -2.78 -4.47
CA VAL A 28 9.44 -3.27 -3.80
C VAL A 28 8.32 -3.24 -4.82
N THR A 29 7.57 -4.34 -4.89
CA THR A 29 6.47 -4.49 -5.85
C THR A 29 5.17 -4.85 -5.15
N GLU A 30 4.06 -4.41 -5.72
CA GLU A 30 2.73 -4.85 -5.31
C GLU A 30 2.40 -6.13 -6.09
N THR A 31 1.86 -7.14 -5.40
CA THR A 31 1.81 -8.51 -5.92
C THR A 31 0.59 -8.85 -6.77
N VAL A 32 -0.49 -8.09 -6.67
CA VAL A 32 -1.75 -8.43 -7.35
C VAL A 32 -1.85 -7.79 -8.74
N PHE A 33 -1.68 -6.48 -8.82
CA PHE A 33 -1.85 -5.72 -10.05
C PHE A 33 -0.57 -5.07 -10.59
N GLY A 34 0.53 -5.16 -9.86
CA GLY A 34 1.78 -4.49 -10.24
C GLY A 34 1.68 -2.97 -10.16
N LEU A 35 1.01 -2.45 -9.14
CA LEU A 35 0.77 -1.02 -8.96
C LEU A 35 2.03 -0.27 -8.56
N ASP A 36 2.01 1.05 -8.74
CA ASP A 36 3.10 1.91 -8.29
C ASP A 36 3.21 1.86 -6.77
N VAL A 37 4.44 1.76 -6.26
CA VAL A 37 4.73 1.66 -4.83
C VAL A 37 5.63 2.82 -4.41
N ASN A 38 5.29 3.47 -3.31
CA ASN A 38 6.15 4.45 -2.67
C ASN A 38 7.18 3.72 -1.81
N ALA A 39 8.42 3.70 -2.26
CA ALA A 39 9.54 3.12 -1.54
C ALA A 39 10.80 3.94 -1.82
N ALA A 40 11.71 3.99 -0.86
CA ALA A 40 12.99 4.68 -1.05
C ALA A 40 13.81 3.98 -2.14
N GLU A 41 14.39 4.75 -3.03
CA GLU A 41 15.31 4.24 -4.04
C GLU A 41 16.64 3.87 -3.40
N GLY A 42 17.25 2.79 -3.89
CA GLY A 42 18.53 2.32 -3.38
C GLY A 42 18.40 1.53 -2.09
N ARG A 43 19.02 0.38 -2.04
CA ARG A 43 18.93 -0.55 -0.90
C ARG A 43 19.72 -0.08 0.31
N HIS A 44 20.92 0.47 0.07
CA HIS A 44 21.88 0.68 1.13
C HIS A 44 21.54 1.88 2.03
N GLY A 45 21.13 1.60 3.25
CA GLY A 45 20.83 2.61 4.24
C GLY A 45 19.51 3.33 4.11
N GLN A 46 18.72 3.03 3.06
CA GLN A 46 17.46 3.73 2.80
C GLN A 46 16.25 2.98 3.34
N TRP A 47 16.33 1.65 3.45
CA TRP A 47 15.19 0.82 3.85
C TRP A 47 15.19 0.48 5.33
N THR A 48 16.35 0.47 5.97
CA THR A 48 16.49 0.11 7.39
C THR A 48 17.41 1.07 8.11
N LYS A 49 17.25 1.13 9.43
CA LYS A 49 18.14 1.87 10.34
C LYS A 49 18.91 0.91 11.23
N TYR A 50 20.07 1.33 11.71
CA TYR A 50 20.93 0.53 12.57
C TYR A 50 20.30 0.23 13.92
N GLY A 51 19.61 1.19 14.52
CA GLY A 51 18.97 1.02 15.81
C GLY A 51 17.71 0.16 15.70
N VAL A 52 17.66 -0.92 16.46
CA VAL A 52 16.52 -1.86 16.42
C VAL A 52 15.21 -1.16 16.81
N TYR A 53 15.31 -0.17 17.70
CA TYR A 53 14.14 0.57 18.18
C TYR A 53 13.81 1.82 17.36
N GLU A 54 14.64 2.15 16.36
CA GLU A 54 14.33 3.24 15.45
C GLU A 54 13.21 2.87 14.49
N ALA A 55 12.45 3.87 14.02
CA ALA A 55 11.45 3.65 12.99
C ALA A 55 12.13 3.21 11.69
N GLN A 56 11.80 2.02 11.21
CA GLN A 56 12.41 1.45 10.02
C GLN A 56 11.69 1.97 8.77
N PRO A 57 12.40 2.60 7.81
CA PRO A 57 11.74 3.20 6.64
C PRO A 57 10.86 2.24 5.83
N TYR A 58 11.26 0.96 5.71
CA TYR A 58 10.49 0.00 4.92
C TYR A 58 9.06 -0.20 5.44
N MET A 59 8.79 0.10 6.70
CA MET A 59 7.46 -0.07 7.29
C MET A 59 6.45 0.94 6.77
N GLU A 60 6.92 2.03 6.16
CA GLU A 60 6.06 3.03 5.53
C GLU A 60 5.93 2.84 4.02
N PHE A 61 6.60 1.84 3.46
CA PHE A 61 6.49 1.56 2.03
C PHE A 61 5.12 0.93 1.73
N GLY A 62 4.55 1.31 0.61
CA GLY A 62 3.26 0.77 0.19
C GLY A 62 2.81 1.35 -1.12
N VAL A 63 1.59 0.99 -1.51
CA VAL A 63 1.00 1.42 -2.78
C VAL A 63 0.75 2.92 -2.77
N ALA A 64 1.15 3.59 -3.86
CA ALA A 64 0.89 5.01 -4.05
C ALA A 64 -0.58 5.22 -4.42
N THR A 65 -1.24 6.16 -3.74
CA THR A 65 -2.64 6.51 -4.01
C THR A 65 -2.81 8.02 -4.10
N ASP A 66 -3.93 8.43 -4.67
CA ASP A 66 -4.34 9.83 -4.65
C ASP A 66 -5.17 10.15 -3.38
N GLU A 67 -5.72 11.36 -3.32
CA GLU A 67 -6.52 11.80 -2.16
C GLU A 67 -7.78 10.97 -1.93
N LYS A 68 -8.29 10.33 -2.98
CA LYS A 68 -9.51 9.51 -2.94
C LYS A 68 -9.22 8.02 -2.82
N LEU A 69 -7.97 7.65 -2.53
CA LEU A 69 -7.50 6.27 -2.42
C LEU A 69 -7.50 5.50 -3.76
N HIS A 70 -7.59 6.19 -4.88
CA HIS A 70 -7.38 5.56 -6.19
C HIS A 70 -5.92 5.16 -6.33
N VAL A 71 -5.68 3.95 -6.83
CA VAL A 71 -4.33 3.45 -7.06
C VAL A 71 -3.72 4.05 -8.32
N LYS A 72 -2.40 3.98 -8.43
CA LYS A 72 -1.66 4.43 -9.61
C LYS A 72 -0.90 3.26 -10.21
N LYS A 73 -0.80 3.26 -11.53
CA LYS A 73 0.02 2.31 -12.26
C LYS A 73 0.75 3.06 -13.40
N ASP A 74 2.09 2.97 -13.41
CA ASP A 74 2.94 3.67 -14.37
C ASP A 74 2.66 5.18 -14.42
N GLY A 75 2.42 5.78 -13.25
CA GLY A 75 2.12 7.20 -13.09
C GLY A 75 0.68 7.60 -13.39
N LYS A 76 -0.17 6.67 -13.81
CA LYS A 76 -1.57 6.96 -14.15
C LYS A 76 -2.52 6.50 -13.06
N VAL A 77 -3.47 7.35 -12.69
CA VAL A 77 -4.50 7.01 -11.72
C VAL A 77 -5.53 6.06 -12.34
N ILE A 78 -5.87 5.01 -11.62
CA ILE A 78 -6.91 4.07 -12.04
C ILE A 78 -8.20 4.40 -11.29
N ASN A 79 -9.20 4.90 -11.99
CA ASN A 79 -10.40 5.48 -11.35
C ASN A 79 -11.34 4.47 -10.69
N ASN A 80 -11.25 3.20 -11.04
CA ASN A 80 -12.13 2.18 -10.49
C ASN A 80 -11.40 1.16 -9.60
N CYS A 81 -10.20 1.49 -9.15
CA CYS A 81 -9.44 0.62 -8.27
C CYS A 81 -8.93 1.43 -7.07
N TYR A 82 -9.21 0.94 -5.88
CA TYR A 82 -8.88 1.59 -4.61
C TYR A 82 -7.97 0.68 -3.78
N ALA A 83 -7.12 1.28 -2.97
CA ALA A 83 -6.30 0.53 -2.01
C ALA A 83 -6.65 0.99 -0.60
N VAL A 84 -6.73 0.05 0.33
CA VAL A 84 -7.09 0.33 1.72
C VAL A 84 -6.25 -0.52 2.67
N GLY A 85 -6.10 -0.05 3.89
CA GLY A 85 -5.42 -0.79 4.94
C GLY A 85 -3.91 -0.73 4.85
N SER A 86 -3.24 -1.75 5.32
CA SER A 86 -1.78 -1.76 5.50
C SER A 86 -0.98 -1.88 4.20
N VAL A 87 -1.62 -2.07 3.06
CA VAL A 87 -0.94 -1.99 1.76
C VAL A 87 -0.59 -0.54 1.38
N LEU A 88 -1.24 0.45 1.99
CA LEU A 88 -1.01 1.87 1.71
C LEU A 88 0.35 2.34 2.22
N SER A 89 0.94 3.29 1.48
CA SER A 89 2.19 3.92 1.89
C SER A 89 1.97 4.99 2.98
N GLY A 90 3.05 5.38 3.63
CA GLY A 90 3.07 6.52 4.55
C GLY A 90 2.61 6.20 5.98
N HIS A 91 2.33 4.95 6.31
CA HIS A 91 1.87 4.57 7.63
C HIS A 91 2.71 3.45 8.25
N ASN A 92 3.35 3.74 9.37
CA ASN A 92 4.12 2.76 10.13
C ASN A 92 3.26 2.19 11.25
N ARG A 93 2.61 1.06 11.01
CA ARG A 93 1.68 0.43 11.95
C ARG A 93 2.34 -0.10 13.22
N VAL A 94 3.63 -0.42 13.16
CA VAL A 94 4.37 -0.88 14.33
C VAL A 94 4.62 0.28 15.29
N LYS A 95 5.13 1.39 14.78
CA LYS A 95 5.40 2.59 15.57
C LYS A 95 4.12 3.23 16.11
N MET A 96 3.10 3.33 15.27
CA MET A 96 1.84 3.99 15.61
C MET A 96 0.87 3.08 16.36
N ALA A 97 1.03 1.76 16.26
CA ALA A 97 0.20 0.75 16.93
C ALA A 97 -1.30 0.90 16.64
N ASP A 98 -1.66 1.40 15.46
CA ASP A 98 -3.04 1.71 15.09
C ASP A 98 -3.48 1.10 13.76
N GLY A 99 -2.88 -0.03 13.35
CA GLY A 99 -3.18 -0.68 12.08
C GLY A 99 -4.67 -0.97 11.88
N THR A 100 -5.38 -1.40 12.92
CA THR A 100 -6.83 -1.64 12.84
C THR A 100 -7.60 -0.36 12.55
N GLY A 101 -7.25 0.75 13.22
CA GLY A 101 -7.89 2.05 12.98
C GLY A 101 -7.69 2.53 11.55
N VAL A 102 -6.48 2.44 11.02
CA VAL A 102 -6.19 2.83 9.63
C VAL A 102 -6.98 1.95 8.65
N SER A 103 -7.03 0.64 8.86
CA SER A 103 -7.79 -0.27 8.00
C SER A 103 -9.27 0.09 7.97
N MET A 104 -9.87 0.39 9.11
CA MET A 104 -11.27 0.77 9.21
C MET A 104 -11.54 2.13 8.54
N LEU A 105 -10.72 3.14 8.81
CA LEU A 105 -10.90 4.49 8.26
C LEU A 105 -10.71 4.50 6.73
N THR A 106 -9.71 3.82 6.22
CA THR A 106 -9.45 3.79 4.78
C THR A 106 -10.54 3.01 4.05
N ALA A 107 -11.02 1.91 4.62
CA ALA A 107 -12.14 1.15 4.05
C ALA A 107 -13.41 2.01 3.98
N LEU A 108 -13.73 2.72 5.05
CA LEU A 108 -14.88 3.62 5.08
C LEU A 108 -14.76 4.74 4.05
N GLN A 109 -13.58 5.33 3.94
CA GLN A 109 -13.33 6.40 2.97
C GLN A 109 -13.47 5.91 1.53
N ALA A 110 -12.94 4.72 1.24
CA ALA A 110 -13.06 4.12 -0.09
C ALA A 110 -14.53 3.87 -0.45
N VAL A 111 -15.32 3.32 0.47
CA VAL A 111 -16.75 3.09 0.26
C VAL A 111 -17.48 4.39 -0.02
N LYS A 112 -17.20 5.45 0.73
CA LYS A 112 -17.79 6.78 0.48
C LYS A 112 -17.45 7.31 -0.90
N ASN A 113 -16.22 7.13 -1.35
CA ASN A 113 -15.77 7.58 -2.66
C ASN A 113 -16.44 6.80 -3.80
N ILE A 114 -16.68 5.51 -3.60
CA ILE A 114 -17.36 4.65 -4.58
C ILE A 114 -18.84 5.04 -4.72
N LEU A 115 -19.49 5.36 -3.62
CA LEU A 115 -20.92 5.64 -3.58
C LEU A 115 -21.31 7.07 -4.00
N LYS A 116 -20.33 7.92 -4.24
CA LYS A 116 -20.60 9.29 -4.72
C LYS A 116 -20.97 9.34 -6.19
#